data_ea8d7fee668a681347b31f93db8d910f
#
_entry.id   ea8d7fee668a681347b31f93db8d910f
#
_cell.length_a   1.000
_cell.length_b   1.000
_cell.length_c   1.000
_cell.angle_alpha   90.00
_cell.angle_beta   90.00
_cell.angle_gamma   90.00
#
_symmetry.space_group_name_H-M   'P 1'
#
loop_
_entity.id
_entity.type
_entity.pdbx_description
1 polymer ?
#
loop_
_entity_poly.entity_id
_entity_poly.type
_entity_poly.pdbx_seq_one_letter_code
_entity_poly.pdbx_strand_id
1 'polypeptide(L)'
;MAAIAGRETYDVVVIGNGALGSGLAYQLRKQDPRLSIAVVGPSHRTGAATMAAGAMINVWAEMAQGQFEDPALAERAGLTIKAMGLWDQHCAELSEFAAQPLSIKWGTYIVNNALGSPHEMKAVDYIVQAMRERQVAHEVMGPDAVPWIKPEQKGRVIRIVRVPDGRIDARQVLGAYDRFFAARNVDAFNEEAVKLEVGLKIPLLGAEKRVTLAGGAVLKTKNVVLASGTFSQSLIDQVPELRREVPRLLWGAGSGLDVSIPSWIRKYGGLDRSIFDIDAVVRTVDRGGACGVHLVPYDNGDFYLGASSGVWFEPEPKPRVHALHVLIRGLVEEINSAFFLANVGTRGPGFRPVSMDTFPLLGQAHMPGIWFANGTKRDGFTCSTYICREIAKEILGGESSLPKRFTPSRKLISYKTRDAAIDDFVAADVGGEVQHGLYLPPYAVEPHRAAKRAKVERIYEMRGIGNFGIHPELPHIYENDEFYAACQHARELE
;
A
#
# COMPACT_ATOMS: atom_id res chain seq x y z
N MET A 1 20.92 18.42 13.01
CA MET A 1 19.90 19.21 13.74
C MET A 1 20.19 19.05 15.22
N ALA A 2 20.32 20.17 15.95
CA ALA A 2 20.54 20.13 17.39
C ALA A 2 19.32 19.48 18.05
N ALA A 3 19.55 18.58 19.01
CA ALA A 3 18.50 18.08 19.88
C ALA A 3 17.85 19.28 20.57
N ILE A 4 16.60 19.56 20.20
CA ILE A 4 15.78 20.50 20.96
C ILE A 4 15.67 19.83 22.33
N ALA A 5 16.21 20.49 23.38
CA ALA A 5 16.00 20.10 24.77
C ALA A 5 14.50 20.14 25.02
N GLY A 6 13.86 18.98 24.81
CA GLY A 6 12.49 18.89 24.43
C GLY A 6 11.58 18.77 25.61
N ARG A 7 10.40 19.20 25.38
CA ARG A 7 9.20 18.92 26.13
C ARG A 7 9.13 17.40 26.40
N GLU A 8 8.98 16.99 27.63
CA GLU A 8 8.77 15.56 27.97
C GLU A 8 7.33 15.11 27.79
N THR A 9 6.38 16.04 27.74
CA THR A 9 4.93 15.75 27.67
C THR A 9 4.30 16.39 26.45
N TYR A 10 3.53 15.58 25.70
CA TYR A 10 2.83 15.97 24.47
C TYR A 10 1.33 15.65 24.56
N ASP A 11 0.52 16.37 23.83
CA ASP A 11 -0.90 16.01 23.64
C ASP A 11 -1.03 14.78 22.76
N VAL A 12 -0.18 14.67 21.72
CA VAL A 12 -0.15 13.54 20.79
C VAL A 12 1.30 13.17 20.43
N VAL A 13 1.61 11.89 20.53
CA VAL A 13 2.86 11.32 19.99
C VAL A 13 2.49 10.41 18.81
N VAL A 14 2.97 10.76 17.62
CA VAL A 14 2.78 9.98 16.39
C VAL A 14 4.03 9.15 16.13
N ILE A 15 3.92 7.83 16.21
CA ILE A 15 5.01 6.89 15.92
C ILE A 15 4.93 6.47 14.46
N GLY A 16 5.88 6.94 13.68
CA GLY A 16 5.98 6.76 12.23
C GLY A 16 5.93 8.09 11.48
N ASN A 17 6.89 8.31 10.59
CA ASN A 17 7.04 9.51 9.77
C ASN A 17 6.84 9.24 8.27
N GLY A 18 6.12 8.15 7.92
CA GLY A 18 5.63 7.87 6.56
C GLY A 18 4.40 8.73 6.21
N ALA A 19 3.75 8.43 5.08
CA ALA A 19 2.61 9.21 4.58
C ALA A 19 1.47 9.37 5.61
N LEU A 20 1.12 8.30 6.32
CA LEU A 20 0.04 8.34 7.31
C LEU A 20 0.44 9.11 8.57
N GLY A 21 1.61 8.83 9.14
CA GLY A 21 2.02 9.53 10.36
C GLY A 21 2.31 11.01 10.12
N SER A 22 3.02 11.35 9.05
CA SER A 22 3.29 12.74 8.70
C SER A 22 2.01 13.49 8.30
N GLY A 23 1.15 12.85 7.50
CA GLY A 23 -0.14 13.41 7.13
C GLY A 23 -1.06 13.65 8.33
N LEU A 24 -1.04 12.75 9.32
CA LEU A 24 -1.83 12.92 10.55
C LEU A 24 -1.30 14.06 11.41
N ALA A 25 0.02 14.16 11.60
CA ALA A 25 0.62 15.27 12.35
C ALA A 25 0.33 16.63 11.67
N TYR A 26 0.37 16.66 10.32
CA TYR A 26 -0.05 17.82 9.53
C TYR A 26 -1.51 18.19 9.81
N GLN A 27 -2.43 17.22 9.75
CA GLN A 27 -3.86 17.46 9.95
C GLN A 27 -4.17 17.90 11.39
N LEU A 28 -3.54 17.31 12.40
CA LEU A 28 -3.68 17.70 13.80
C LEU A 28 -3.25 19.15 14.01
N ARG A 29 -2.06 19.54 13.51
CA ARG A 29 -1.54 20.90 13.62
C ARG A 29 -2.42 21.92 12.87
N LYS A 30 -2.97 21.52 11.71
CA LYS A 30 -3.87 22.36 10.92
C LYS A 30 -5.20 22.59 11.62
N GLN A 31 -5.78 21.55 12.25
CA GLN A 31 -7.09 21.62 12.91
C GLN A 31 -7.01 22.28 14.31
N ASP A 32 -5.95 22.05 15.09
CA ASP A 32 -5.68 22.78 16.33
C ASP A 32 -4.19 23.20 16.42
N PRO A 33 -3.91 24.47 16.13
CA PRO A 33 -2.55 25.04 16.22
C PRO A 33 -1.92 25.02 17.61
N ARG A 34 -2.68 24.78 18.68
CA ARG A 34 -2.19 24.81 20.07
C ARG A 34 -1.65 23.45 20.53
N LEU A 35 -2.00 22.36 19.86
CA LEU A 35 -1.54 21.02 20.23
C LEU A 35 -0.01 20.93 20.30
N SER A 36 0.49 20.26 21.32
CA SER A 36 1.87 19.80 21.35
C SER A 36 1.95 18.43 20.69
N ILE A 37 2.68 18.35 19.57
CA ILE A 37 2.76 17.14 18.73
C ILE A 37 4.21 16.72 18.59
N ALA A 38 4.48 15.45 18.86
CA ALA A 38 5.75 14.80 18.53
C ALA A 38 5.55 13.79 17.38
N VAL A 39 6.45 13.80 16.40
CA VAL A 39 6.55 12.77 15.35
C VAL A 39 7.85 12.01 15.57
N VAL A 40 7.76 10.69 15.71
CA VAL A 40 8.89 9.81 15.99
C VAL A 40 9.15 8.90 14.78
N GLY A 41 10.36 8.96 14.23
CA GLY A 41 10.76 8.07 13.14
C GLY A 41 12.10 8.50 12.53
N PRO A 42 12.95 7.53 12.11
CA PRO A 42 14.24 7.84 11.52
C PRO A 42 14.10 8.61 10.21
N SER A 43 14.91 9.65 10.03
CA SER A 43 14.85 10.54 8.85
C SER A 43 15.19 9.83 7.54
N HIS A 44 16.01 8.78 7.61
CA HIS A 44 16.36 7.98 6.41
C HIS A 44 15.20 7.10 5.92
N ARG A 45 14.19 6.83 6.75
CA ARG A 45 12.97 6.05 6.41
C ARG A 45 13.25 4.73 5.68
N THR A 46 14.35 4.07 6.00
CA THR A 46 14.75 2.79 5.36
C THR A 46 13.67 1.74 5.57
N GLY A 47 13.30 1.03 4.51
CA GLY A 47 12.23 0.02 4.54
C GLY A 47 10.80 0.59 4.60
N ALA A 48 10.63 1.91 4.73
CA ALA A 48 9.30 2.51 4.73
C ALA A 48 8.59 2.33 3.37
N ALA A 49 7.36 1.84 3.43
CA ALA A 49 6.55 1.60 2.23
C ALA A 49 6.40 2.85 1.35
N THR A 50 6.26 4.03 1.97
CA THR A 50 6.12 5.32 1.25
C THR A 50 7.36 5.66 0.43
N MET A 51 8.57 5.39 0.95
CA MET A 51 9.83 5.68 0.24
C MET A 51 10.08 4.76 -0.94
N ALA A 52 9.62 3.51 -0.85
CA ALA A 52 9.77 2.51 -1.90
C ALA A 52 8.64 2.57 -2.93
N ALA A 53 7.55 3.28 -2.66
CA ALA A 53 6.39 3.35 -3.53
C ALA A 53 6.70 4.07 -4.85
N GLY A 54 6.04 3.65 -5.93
CA GLY A 54 5.95 4.42 -7.19
C GLY A 54 5.08 5.67 -7.05
N ALA A 55 4.48 5.87 -5.87
CA ALA A 55 3.66 7.02 -5.50
C ALA A 55 2.53 7.33 -6.49
N MET A 56 1.88 6.29 -6.93
CA MET A 56 0.63 6.40 -7.68
C MET A 56 -0.51 6.74 -6.72
N ILE A 57 -1.43 7.57 -7.19
CA ILE A 57 -2.73 7.79 -6.57
C ILE A 57 -3.71 6.90 -7.34
N ASN A 58 -3.80 5.67 -6.88
CA ASN A 58 -4.56 4.62 -7.53
C ASN A 58 -5.90 4.41 -6.84
N VAL A 59 -6.94 4.37 -7.66
CA VAL A 59 -8.28 3.99 -7.26
C VAL A 59 -8.81 2.94 -8.23
N TRP A 60 -8.99 3.33 -9.50
CA TRP A 60 -9.66 2.52 -10.51
C TRP A 60 -8.77 1.42 -11.07
N ALA A 61 -7.51 1.70 -11.30
CA ALA A 61 -6.55 0.73 -11.82
C ALA A 61 -6.19 -0.40 -10.83
N GLU A 62 -6.59 -0.28 -9.56
CA GLU A 62 -6.41 -1.30 -8.50
C GLU A 62 -7.70 -2.03 -8.15
N MET A 63 -8.82 -1.76 -8.84
CA MET A 63 -10.09 -2.42 -8.56
C MET A 63 -10.02 -3.91 -8.90
N ALA A 64 -10.36 -4.73 -7.92
CA ALA A 64 -10.51 -6.16 -8.10
C ALA A 64 -11.93 -6.53 -8.49
N GLN A 65 -12.09 -7.64 -9.17
CA GLN A 65 -13.42 -8.19 -9.49
C GLN A 65 -14.22 -8.43 -8.19
N GLY A 66 -15.46 -7.98 -8.14
CA GLY A 66 -16.32 -8.09 -6.97
C GLY A 66 -16.01 -7.06 -5.86
N GLN A 67 -15.25 -6.00 -6.17
CA GLN A 67 -14.84 -4.99 -5.18
C GLN A 67 -16.01 -4.28 -4.51
N PHE A 68 -17.11 -4.07 -5.23
CA PHE A 68 -18.28 -3.35 -4.72
C PHE A 68 -19.43 -4.24 -4.27
N GLU A 69 -19.35 -5.53 -4.52
CA GLU A 69 -20.35 -6.53 -4.11
C GLU A 69 -20.16 -6.98 -2.66
N ASP A 70 -18.92 -6.98 -2.17
CA ASP A 70 -18.61 -7.23 -0.76
C ASP A 70 -18.59 -5.92 0.02
N PRO A 71 -19.35 -5.81 1.14
CA PRO A 71 -19.41 -4.56 1.92
C PRO A 71 -18.07 -4.07 2.46
N ALA A 72 -17.17 -4.99 2.89
CA ALA A 72 -15.87 -4.59 3.45
C ALA A 72 -14.93 -4.10 2.35
N LEU A 73 -14.94 -4.75 1.18
CA LEU A 73 -14.17 -4.31 0.02
C LEU A 73 -14.70 -2.99 -0.54
N ALA A 74 -16.03 -2.79 -0.56
CA ALA A 74 -16.66 -1.55 -0.97
C ALA A 74 -16.31 -0.38 -0.04
N GLU A 75 -16.36 -0.60 1.29
CA GLU A 75 -15.93 0.40 2.28
C GLU A 75 -14.45 0.77 2.11
N ARG A 76 -13.58 -0.23 1.85
CA ARG A 76 -12.16 0.01 1.56
C ARG A 76 -11.96 0.83 0.29
N ALA A 77 -12.65 0.49 -0.81
CA ALA A 77 -12.63 1.28 -2.03
C ALA A 77 -13.16 2.72 -1.80
N GLY A 78 -14.16 2.87 -0.93
CA GLY A 78 -14.68 4.17 -0.51
C GLY A 78 -13.64 5.08 0.15
N LEU A 79 -12.66 4.53 0.87
CA LEU A 79 -11.55 5.32 1.44
C LEU A 79 -10.68 5.92 0.32
N THR A 80 -10.29 5.12 -0.68
CA THR A 80 -9.44 5.58 -1.79
C THR A 80 -10.17 6.60 -2.67
N ILE A 81 -11.44 6.37 -2.97
CA ILE A 81 -12.27 7.30 -3.76
C ILE A 81 -12.40 8.66 -3.06
N LYS A 82 -12.73 8.68 -1.76
CA LYS A 82 -12.82 9.91 -0.98
C LYS A 82 -11.49 10.64 -0.89
N ALA A 83 -10.40 9.90 -0.70
CA ALA A 83 -9.06 10.46 -0.61
C ALA A 83 -8.60 11.09 -1.93
N MET A 84 -8.90 10.45 -3.07
CA MET A 84 -8.58 10.97 -4.40
C MET A 84 -9.12 12.39 -4.60
N GLY A 85 -10.36 12.64 -4.19
CA GLY A 85 -10.98 13.98 -4.28
C GLY A 85 -10.34 15.06 -3.40
N LEU A 86 -9.44 14.70 -2.48
CA LEU A 86 -8.77 15.63 -1.58
C LEU A 86 -7.33 15.97 -2.01
N TRP A 87 -6.75 15.20 -2.91
CA TRP A 87 -5.33 15.30 -3.21
C TRP A 87 -4.92 16.62 -3.85
N ASP A 88 -5.69 17.17 -4.78
CA ASP A 88 -5.34 18.46 -5.44
C ASP A 88 -5.30 19.59 -4.42
N GLN A 89 -6.32 19.68 -3.55
CA GLN A 89 -6.33 20.66 -2.48
C GLN A 89 -5.16 20.43 -1.51
N HIS A 90 -4.89 19.19 -1.14
CA HIS A 90 -3.79 18.84 -0.24
C HIS A 90 -2.44 19.25 -0.82
N CYS A 91 -2.21 19.00 -2.11
CA CYS A 91 -1.00 19.42 -2.81
C CYS A 91 -0.88 20.96 -2.85
N ALA A 92 -1.96 21.67 -3.15
CA ALA A 92 -1.94 23.13 -3.18
C ALA A 92 -1.54 23.70 -1.82
N GLU A 93 -2.15 23.23 -0.73
CA GLU A 93 -1.85 23.68 0.64
C GLU A 93 -0.40 23.33 1.06
N LEU A 94 0.04 22.11 0.77
CA LEU A 94 1.37 21.63 1.18
C LEU A 94 2.49 22.24 0.33
N SER A 95 2.19 22.79 -0.84
CA SER A 95 3.15 23.43 -1.75
C SER A 95 3.85 24.63 -1.12
N GLU A 96 3.25 25.31 -0.15
CA GLU A 96 3.90 26.37 0.64
C GLU A 96 5.21 25.89 1.28
N PHE A 97 5.26 24.60 1.63
CA PHE A 97 6.39 23.97 2.31
C PHE A 97 7.23 23.07 1.38
N ALA A 98 6.89 22.97 0.12
CA ALA A 98 7.61 22.15 -0.83
C ALA A 98 8.83 22.87 -1.44
N ALA A 99 9.83 22.15 -1.89
CA ALA A 99 10.96 22.72 -2.63
C ALA A 99 10.53 23.23 -4.01
N GLN A 100 9.52 22.61 -4.58
CA GLN A 100 8.84 22.97 -5.82
C GLN A 100 7.34 22.72 -5.62
N PRO A 101 6.45 23.44 -6.32
CA PRO A 101 5.02 23.20 -6.20
C PRO A 101 4.64 21.74 -6.45
N LEU A 102 3.88 21.19 -5.53
CA LEU A 102 3.37 19.82 -5.64
C LEU A 102 2.20 19.79 -6.62
N SER A 103 2.25 18.93 -7.61
CA SER A 103 1.16 18.72 -8.55
C SER A 103 1.02 17.26 -8.92
N ILE A 104 -0.22 16.82 -9.04
CA ILE A 104 -0.51 15.46 -9.48
C ILE A 104 -0.55 15.44 -11.00
N LYS A 105 0.09 14.45 -11.59
CA LYS A 105 -0.07 14.15 -13.00
C LYS A 105 -1.18 13.12 -13.14
N TRP A 106 -2.36 13.58 -13.54
CA TRP A 106 -3.54 12.74 -13.70
C TRP A 106 -3.53 12.02 -15.04
N GLY A 107 -4.01 10.80 -15.03
CA GLY A 107 -4.09 9.90 -16.17
C GLY A 107 -3.20 8.67 -15.99
N THR A 108 -3.81 7.50 -16.07
CA THR A 108 -3.13 6.21 -16.03
C THR A 108 -3.68 5.34 -17.15
N TYR A 109 -2.81 4.66 -17.88
CA TYR A 109 -3.18 3.71 -18.93
C TYR A 109 -3.10 2.29 -18.39
N ILE A 110 -4.20 1.57 -18.42
CA ILE A 110 -4.26 0.13 -18.17
C ILE A 110 -4.08 -0.57 -19.51
N VAL A 111 -3.02 -1.36 -19.63
CA VAL A 111 -2.75 -2.17 -20.83
C VAL A 111 -3.31 -3.57 -20.64
N ASN A 112 -4.21 -3.96 -21.53
CA ASN A 112 -4.70 -5.32 -21.62
C ASN A 112 -4.08 -5.98 -22.85
N ASN A 113 -3.27 -6.99 -22.67
CA ASN A 113 -2.45 -7.61 -23.70
C ASN A 113 -2.66 -9.12 -23.83
N ALA A 114 -2.09 -9.71 -24.88
CA ALA A 114 -2.28 -11.13 -25.21
C ALA A 114 -1.60 -12.10 -24.23
N LEU A 115 -0.72 -11.62 -23.34
CA LEU A 115 -0.10 -12.41 -22.28
C LEU A 115 -0.98 -12.46 -21.02
N GLY A 116 -2.03 -11.63 -20.97
CA GLY A 116 -2.97 -11.60 -19.87
C GLY A 116 -3.77 -12.90 -19.74
N SER A 117 -3.99 -13.33 -18.51
CA SER A 117 -4.86 -14.49 -18.23
C SER A 117 -6.34 -14.11 -18.41
N PRO A 118 -7.26 -15.11 -18.52
CA PRO A 118 -8.69 -14.85 -18.51
C PRO A 118 -9.17 -14.09 -17.26
N HIS A 119 -8.48 -14.22 -16.12
CA HIS A 119 -8.77 -13.49 -14.90
C HIS A 119 -8.50 -11.99 -15.08
N GLU A 120 -7.39 -11.62 -15.72
CA GLU A 120 -7.06 -10.22 -16.02
C GLU A 120 -8.03 -9.59 -17.01
N MET A 121 -8.45 -10.34 -18.03
CA MET A 121 -9.46 -9.87 -18.97
C MET A 121 -10.75 -9.48 -18.26
N LYS A 122 -11.25 -10.35 -17.35
CA LYS A 122 -12.42 -10.07 -16.52
C LYS A 122 -12.22 -8.90 -15.57
N ALA A 123 -11.01 -8.74 -15.01
CA ALA A 123 -10.70 -7.61 -14.13
C ALA A 123 -10.79 -6.27 -14.88
N VAL A 124 -10.27 -6.19 -16.12
CA VAL A 124 -10.40 -4.97 -16.94
C VAL A 124 -11.85 -4.69 -17.31
N ASP A 125 -12.64 -5.73 -17.65
CA ASP A 125 -14.08 -5.59 -17.93
C ASP A 125 -14.82 -5.04 -16.70
N TYR A 126 -14.51 -5.58 -15.52
CA TYR A 126 -15.08 -5.12 -14.25
C TYR A 126 -14.75 -3.64 -13.97
N ILE A 127 -13.47 -3.24 -14.15
CA ILE A 127 -13.05 -1.84 -13.99
C ILE A 127 -13.87 -0.92 -14.88
N VAL A 128 -13.98 -1.24 -16.17
CA VAL A 128 -14.76 -0.43 -17.14
C VAL A 128 -16.23 -0.36 -16.74
N GLN A 129 -16.82 -1.48 -16.34
CA GLN A 129 -18.21 -1.54 -15.90
C GLN A 129 -18.41 -0.70 -14.63
N ALA A 130 -17.58 -0.87 -13.60
CA ALA A 130 -17.67 -0.15 -12.33
C ALA A 130 -17.56 1.36 -12.51
N MET A 131 -16.70 1.82 -13.45
CA MET A 131 -16.56 3.23 -13.79
C MET A 131 -17.79 3.77 -14.51
N ARG A 132 -18.36 3.01 -15.44
CA ARG A 132 -19.61 3.39 -16.16
C ARG A 132 -20.78 3.55 -15.17
N GLU A 133 -20.97 2.57 -14.30
CA GLU A 133 -22.05 2.59 -13.29
C GLU A 133 -21.93 3.78 -12.33
N ARG A 134 -20.69 4.24 -12.06
CA ARG A 134 -20.42 5.37 -11.17
C ARG A 134 -20.17 6.68 -11.89
N GLN A 135 -20.41 6.71 -13.20
CA GLN A 135 -20.25 7.90 -14.05
C GLN A 135 -18.85 8.52 -13.98
N VAL A 136 -17.83 7.67 -13.83
CA VAL A 136 -16.42 8.11 -13.80
C VAL A 136 -15.89 8.20 -15.22
N ALA A 137 -15.28 9.34 -15.54
CA ALA A 137 -14.70 9.59 -16.86
C ALA A 137 -13.56 8.60 -17.13
N HIS A 138 -13.64 7.89 -18.24
CA HIS A 138 -12.65 6.94 -18.72
C HIS A 138 -12.74 6.81 -20.24
N GLU A 139 -11.69 6.25 -20.82
CA GLU A 139 -11.65 6.03 -22.27
C GLU A 139 -11.14 4.63 -22.56
N VAL A 140 -11.87 3.90 -23.41
CA VAL A 140 -11.47 2.60 -23.92
C VAL A 140 -10.94 2.79 -25.33
N MET A 141 -9.68 2.49 -25.55
CA MET A 141 -8.93 2.78 -26.77
C MET A 141 -8.45 1.51 -27.46
N GLY A 142 -8.21 1.63 -28.76
CA GLY A 142 -7.58 0.58 -29.56
C GLY A 142 -6.09 0.38 -29.21
N PRO A 143 -5.49 -0.71 -29.73
CA PRO A 143 -4.11 -1.10 -29.37
C PRO A 143 -3.05 -0.07 -29.79
N ASP A 144 -3.27 0.70 -30.84
CA ASP A 144 -2.30 1.64 -31.40
C ASP A 144 -2.52 3.10 -30.96
N ALA A 145 -3.47 3.32 -30.03
CA ALA A 145 -3.86 4.67 -29.63
C ALA A 145 -2.76 5.43 -28.86
N VAL A 146 -1.83 4.71 -28.22
CA VAL A 146 -0.75 5.29 -27.44
C VAL A 146 0.60 4.90 -28.05
N PRO A 147 1.29 5.83 -28.74
CA PRO A 147 2.45 5.53 -29.60
C PRO A 147 3.63 4.87 -28.89
N TRP A 148 3.81 5.16 -27.60
CA TRP A 148 4.90 4.61 -26.80
C TRP A 148 4.56 3.30 -26.06
N ILE A 149 3.35 2.77 -26.18
CA ILE A 149 3.02 1.41 -25.76
C ILE A 149 3.34 0.48 -26.93
N LYS A 150 4.51 -0.13 -26.90
CA LYS A 150 5.06 -0.98 -27.99
C LYS A 150 5.67 -2.26 -27.40
N PRO A 151 4.86 -3.19 -26.87
CA PRO A 151 5.37 -4.44 -26.35
C PRO A 151 5.97 -5.32 -27.45
N GLU A 152 6.63 -6.40 -27.06
CA GLU A 152 6.98 -7.47 -27.99
C GLU A 152 5.72 -8.09 -28.63
N GLN A 153 5.89 -8.74 -29.80
CA GLN A 153 4.78 -9.30 -30.57
C GLN A 153 3.92 -10.29 -29.76
N LYS A 154 4.53 -11.08 -28.87
CA LYS A 154 3.79 -12.00 -27.98
C LYS A 154 2.90 -11.29 -26.96
N GLY A 155 3.30 -10.07 -26.56
CA GLY A 155 2.58 -9.20 -25.65
C GLY A 155 1.68 -8.16 -26.35
N ARG A 156 1.33 -8.40 -27.63
CA ARG A 156 0.50 -7.47 -28.40
C ARG A 156 -0.70 -6.95 -27.60
N VAL A 157 -0.91 -5.64 -27.66
CA VAL A 157 -2.02 -4.97 -26.99
C VAL A 157 -3.35 -5.40 -27.62
N ILE A 158 -4.34 -5.67 -26.80
CA ILE A 158 -5.72 -5.95 -27.20
C ILE A 158 -6.54 -4.66 -27.11
N ARG A 159 -6.40 -3.96 -25.98
CA ARG A 159 -7.03 -2.66 -25.72
C ARG A 159 -6.26 -1.91 -24.65
N ILE A 160 -6.49 -0.60 -24.58
CA ILE A 160 -5.97 0.29 -23.55
C ILE A 160 -7.16 0.96 -22.87
N VAL A 161 -7.13 1.09 -21.55
CA VAL A 161 -8.14 1.85 -20.79
C VAL A 161 -7.43 2.99 -20.07
N ARG A 162 -7.81 4.23 -20.40
CA ARG A 162 -7.36 5.40 -19.65
C ARG A 162 -8.31 5.67 -18.49
N VAL A 163 -7.75 5.77 -17.29
CA VAL A 163 -8.47 6.02 -16.04
C VAL A 163 -7.97 7.29 -15.35
N PRO A 164 -8.77 7.94 -14.48
CA PRO A 164 -8.39 9.22 -13.84
C PRO A 164 -7.43 9.05 -12.65
N ASP A 165 -6.79 7.91 -12.49
CA ASP A 165 -5.74 7.71 -11.51
C ASP A 165 -4.50 8.56 -11.88
N GLY A 166 -3.65 8.88 -10.90
CA GLY A 166 -2.53 9.77 -11.13
C GLY A 166 -1.25 9.35 -10.42
N ARG A 167 -0.25 10.23 -10.47
CA ARG A 167 1.03 10.08 -9.79
C ARG A 167 1.52 11.39 -9.17
N ILE A 168 2.28 11.27 -8.10
CA ILE A 168 3.06 12.34 -7.48
C ILE A 168 4.29 11.74 -6.82
N ASP A 169 5.41 12.44 -6.74
CA ASP A 169 6.59 11.94 -6.04
C ASP A 169 6.37 11.97 -4.52
N ALA A 170 6.26 10.79 -3.91
CA ALA A 170 6.08 10.65 -2.46
C ALA A 170 7.20 11.27 -1.63
N ARG A 171 8.43 11.32 -2.17
CA ARG A 171 9.58 11.92 -1.48
C ARG A 171 9.43 13.44 -1.39
N GLN A 172 8.89 14.08 -2.44
CA GLN A 172 8.58 15.50 -2.42
C GLN A 172 7.50 15.82 -1.39
N VAL A 173 6.46 14.99 -1.31
CA VAL A 173 5.39 15.11 -0.30
C VAL A 173 5.94 14.96 1.11
N LEU A 174 6.76 13.93 1.38
CA LEU A 174 7.39 13.74 2.68
C LEU A 174 8.35 14.88 3.04
N GLY A 175 9.14 15.36 2.10
CA GLY A 175 10.01 16.53 2.30
C GLY A 175 9.25 17.82 2.60
N ALA A 176 8.05 17.98 2.03
CA ALA A 176 7.18 19.11 2.36
C ALA A 176 6.61 18.98 3.78
N TYR A 177 6.22 17.80 4.24
CA TYR A 177 5.85 17.58 5.63
C TYR A 177 6.99 17.90 6.61
N ASP A 178 8.22 17.45 6.31
CA ASP A 178 9.37 17.72 7.17
C ASP A 178 9.62 19.23 7.33
N ARG A 179 9.47 20.01 6.24
CA ARG A 179 9.58 21.49 6.31
C ARG A 179 8.40 22.12 7.00
N PHE A 180 7.18 21.58 6.81
CA PHE A 180 6.00 22.03 7.56
C PHE A 180 6.20 21.86 9.07
N PHE A 181 6.74 20.72 9.52
CA PHE A 181 7.00 20.46 10.95
C PHE A 181 7.95 21.50 11.53
N ALA A 182 9.06 21.77 10.82
CA ALA A 182 10.01 22.80 11.24
C ALA A 182 9.37 24.21 11.30
N ALA A 183 8.52 24.55 10.34
CA ALA A 183 7.88 25.86 10.27
C ALA A 183 6.70 26.03 11.25
N ARG A 184 6.08 24.95 11.68
CA ARG A 184 4.84 24.98 12.50
C ARG A 184 4.99 24.36 13.88
N ASN A 185 6.23 24.25 14.38
CA ASN A 185 6.54 23.76 15.73
C ASN A 185 5.95 22.37 16.04
N VAL A 186 6.12 21.42 15.11
CA VAL A 186 5.92 20.00 15.35
C VAL A 186 7.28 19.39 15.66
N ASP A 187 7.43 18.80 16.85
CA ASP A 187 8.71 18.23 17.26
C ASP A 187 8.96 16.90 16.53
N ALA A 188 10.03 16.83 15.75
CA ALA A 188 10.40 15.64 14.98
C ALA A 188 11.63 14.96 15.59
N PHE A 189 11.46 13.74 16.05
CA PHE A 189 12.52 12.91 16.63
C PHE A 189 13.04 11.93 15.56
N ASN A 190 14.33 12.10 15.21
CA ASN A 190 15.01 11.24 14.23
C ASN A 190 15.52 9.96 14.90
N GLU A 191 14.60 9.22 15.51
CA GLU A 191 14.89 8.00 16.28
C GLU A 191 13.74 7.01 16.14
N GLU A 192 13.99 5.75 16.44
CA GLU A 192 12.97 4.72 16.53
C GLU A 192 12.31 4.73 17.91
N ALA A 193 11.01 4.47 17.96
CA ALA A 193 10.31 4.13 19.19
C ALA A 193 10.55 2.64 19.49
N VAL A 194 11.20 2.35 20.60
CA VAL A 194 11.56 0.98 20.97
C VAL A 194 10.71 0.37 22.06
N LYS A 195 9.98 1.21 22.83
CA LYS A 195 9.10 0.74 23.90
C LYS A 195 7.84 1.57 24.00
N LEU A 196 6.72 0.90 24.22
CA LEU A 196 5.41 1.49 24.51
C LEU A 196 4.91 0.96 25.85
N GLU A 197 4.67 1.85 26.80
CA GLU A 197 4.10 1.54 28.10
C GLU A 197 2.78 2.29 28.27
N VAL A 198 1.78 1.58 28.76
CA VAL A 198 0.48 2.16 29.12
C VAL A 198 0.34 2.11 30.62
N GLY A 199 0.30 3.27 31.25
CA GLY A 199 0.14 3.39 32.70
C GLY A 199 -1.22 2.91 33.19
N LEU A 200 -1.32 2.70 34.50
CA LEU A 200 -2.60 2.38 35.15
C LEU A 200 -3.61 3.49 34.90
N LYS A 201 -4.87 3.12 34.65
CA LYS A 201 -5.97 4.06 34.46
C LYS A 201 -6.25 4.77 35.79
N ILE A 202 -5.88 6.06 35.86
CA ILE A 202 -6.24 6.91 37.01
C ILE A 202 -7.62 7.52 36.68
N PRO A 203 -8.63 7.35 37.57
CA PRO A 203 -9.93 7.98 37.38
C PRO A 203 -9.76 9.50 37.16
N LEU A 204 -10.46 10.06 36.17
CA LEU A 204 -10.44 11.48 35.75
C LEU A 204 -9.21 11.96 34.96
N LEU A 205 -8.03 11.31 35.03
CA LEU A 205 -6.81 11.74 34.33
C LEU A 205 -6.51 10.91 33.06
N GLY A 206 -7.16 9.78 32.89
CA GLY A 206 -6.82 8.81 31.85
C GLY A 206 -5.51 8.06 32.16
N ALA A 207 -5.12 7.11 31.30
CA ALA A 207 -3.84 6.43 31.42
C ALA A 207 -2.78 7.23 30.67
N GLU A 208 -1.70 7.66 31.36
CA GLU A 208 -0.50 8.18 30.71
C GLU A 208 0.18 7.08 29.88
N LYS A 209 0.60 7.40 28.69
CA LYS A 209 1.43 6.54 27.85
C LYS A 209 2.84 7.07 27.81
N ARG A 210 3.81 6.13 27.75
CA ARG A 210 5.23 6.46 27.66
C ARG A 210 5.79 5.78 26.44
N VAL A 211 6.43 6.57 25.59
CA VAL A 211 7.13 6.10 24.40
C VAL A 211 8.62 6.31 24.63
N THR A 212 9.38 5.21 24.73
CA THR A 212 10.83 5.29 24.86
C THR A 212 11.46 5.24 23.47
N LEU A 213 12.35 6.17 23.20
CA LEU A 213 13.13 6.25 21.97
C LEU A 213 14.43 5.44 22.08
N ALA A 214 15.02 5.08 20.94
CA ALA A 214 16.27 4.29 20.90
C ALA A 214 17.43 4.96 21.64
N GLY A 215 17.50 6.29 21.66
CA GLY A 215 18.48 7.08 22.44
C GLY A 215 18.17 7.17 23.93
N GLY A 216 17.11 6.54 24.43
CA GLY A 216 16.72 6.51 25.85
C GLY A 216 15.80 7.63 26.29
N ALA A 217 15.49 8.61 25.44
CA ALA A 217 14.50 9.63 25.75
C ALA A 217 13.10 9.02 25.93
N VAL A 218 12.30 9.55 26.88
CA VAL A 218 10.94 9.08 27.16
C VAL A 218 9.96 10.20 26.93
N LEU A 219 9.03 10.01 25.99
CA LEU A 219 7.96 10.94 25.70
C LEU A 219 6.68 10.48 26.41
N LYS A 220 6.06 11.39 27.16
CA LYS A 220 4.81 11.16 27.88
C LYS A 220 3.64 11.78 27.11
N THR A 221 2.53 11.07 27.03
CA THR A 221 1.36 11.57 26.30
C THR A 221 0.06 10.91 26.77
N LYS A 222 -1.06 11.54 26.43
CA LYS A 222 -2.40 10.95 26.54
C LYS A 222 -2.78 10.17 25.29
N ASN A 223 -2.24 10.54 24.12
CA ASN A 223 -2.57 9.95 22.84
C ASN A 223 -1.31 9.49 22.10
N VAL A 224 -1.22 8.19 21.84
CA VAL A 224 -0.21 7.57 20.97
C VAL A 224 -0.87 7.12 19.68
N VAL A 225 -0.28 7.46 18.54
CA VAL A 225 -0.72 6.98 17.23
C VAL A 225 0.32 6.02 16.67
N LEU A 226 -0.09 4.78 16.38
CA LEU A 226 0.73 3.77 15.73
C LEU A 226 0.60 3.87 14.21
N ALA A 227 1.54 4.57 13.56
CA ALA A 227 1.58 4.85 12.14
C ALA A 227 2.91 4.43 11.46
N SER A 228 3.73 3.61 12.15
CA SER A 228 5.02 3.14 11.65
C SER A 228 4.94 1.91 10.72
N GLY A 229 3.78 1.68 10.13
CA GLY A 229 3.58 0.53 9.24
C GLY A 229 3.77 -0.79 9.98
N THR A 230 4.40 -1.78 9.33
CA THR A 230 4.68 -3.09 9.93
C THR A 230 5.57 -3.01 11.18
N PHE A 231 6.42 -1.99 11.27
CA PHE A 231 7.27 -1.77 12.45
C PHE A 231 6.46 -1.53 13.73
N SER A 232 5.18 -1.15 13.63
CA SER A 232 4.28 -1.04 14.80
C SER A 232 4.05 -2.38 15.49
N GLN A 233 4.25 -3.52 14.83
CA GLN A 233 3.99 -4.83 15.42
C GLN A 233 4.83 -5.08 16.67
N SER A 234 6.10 -4.66 16.68
CA SER A 234 6.97 -4.81 17.85
C SER A 234 6.48 -4.03 19.07
N LEU A 235 5.80 -2.91 18.87
CA LEU A 235 5.19 -2.13 19.95
C LEU A 235 3.84 -2.71 20.38
N ILE A 236 3.06 -3.23 19.44
CA ILE A 236 1.78 -3.94 19.73
C ILE A 236 2.06 -5.16 20.59
N ASP A 237 3.10 -5.95 20.29
CA ASP A 237 3.46 -7.17 21.01
C ASP A 237 3.87 -6.91 22.48
N GLN A 238 4.29 -5.68 22.83
CA GLN A 238 4.65 -5.27 24.18
C GLN A 238 3.44 -4.98 25.08
N VAL A 239 2.25 -4.76 24.49
CA VAL A 239 1.02 -4.44 25.23
C VAL A 239 0.05 -5.61 25.07
N PRO A 240 -0.12 -6.44 26.11
CA PRO A 240 -0.87 -7.71 26.03
C PRO A 240 -2.31 -7.55 25.52
N GLU A 241 -2.98 -6.45 25.87
CA GLU A 241 -4.34 -6.15 25.43
C GLU A 241 -4.37 -5.88 23.93
N LEU A 242 -3.47 -5.04 23.40
CA LEU A 242 -3.38 -4.77 21.97
C LEU A 242 -3.01 -6.02 21.18
N ARG A 243 -2.07 -6.81 21.70
CA ARG A 243 -1.66 -8.06 21.07
C ARG A 243 -2.81 -9.05 20.89
N ARG A 244 -3.81 -9.05 21.80
CA ARG A 244 -4.98 -9.92 21.74
C ARG A 244 -6.09 -9.40 20.85
N GLU A 245 -6.23 -8.07 20.71
CA GLU A 245 -7.39 -7.44 20.11
C GLU A 245 -7.14 -6.91 18.70
N VAL A 246 -5.88 -6.65 18.37
CA VAL A 246 -5.51 -6.04 17.08
C VAL A 246 -5.01 -7.12 16.12
N PRO A 247 -5.59 -7.23 14.91
CA PRO A 247 -5.09 -8.12 13.86
C PRO A 247 -3.60 -7.91 13.63
N ARG A 248 -2.82 -9.00 13.71
CA ARG A 248 -1.36 -8.92 13.53
C ARG A 248 -0.97 -8.28 12.20
N LEU A 249 0.04 -7.43 12.24
CA LEU A 249 0.66 -6.84 11.06
C LEU A 249 1.75 -7.75 10.50
N LEU A 250 1.65 -8.06 9.23
CA LEU A 250 2.58 -8.85 8.44
C LEU A 250 3.41 -7.94 7.52
N TRP A 251 4.52 -8.47 7.00
CA TRP A 251 5.47 -7.76 6.16
C TRP A 251 5.13 -7.94 4.68
N GLY A 252 4.44 -6.96 4.11
CA GLY A 252 4.15 -6.92 2.68
C GLY A 252 5.35 -6.42 1.89
N ALA A 253 6.26 -7.30 1.48
CA ALA A 253 7.45 -6.89 0.72
C ALA A 253 7.11 -6.56 -0.73
N GLY A 254 7.51 -5.38 -1.18
CA GLY A 254 7.38 -4.94 -2.56
C GLY A 254 8.69 -4.39 -3.09
N SER A 255 9.25 -5.03 -4.11
CA SER A 255 10.44 -4.57 -4.80
C SER A 255 10.07 -3.74 -6.03
N GLY A 256 10.84 -2.70 -6.29
CA GLY A 256 10.77 -1.91 -7.50
C GLY A 256 12.17 -1.68 -8.07
N LEU A 257 12.21 -1.19 -9.28
CA LEU A 257 13.43 -0.86 -10.02
C LEU A 257 13.41 0.61 -10.43
N ASP A 258 14.55 1.26 -10.38
CA ASP A 258 14.78 2.51 -11.09
C ASP A 258 15.23 2.19 -12.50
N VAL A 259 14.57 2.77 -13.50
CA VAL A 259 14.86 2.55 -14.91
C VAL A 259 15.24 3.87 -15.54
N SER A 260 16.36 3.90 -16.24
CA SER A 260 16.85 5.11 -16.94
C SER A 260 17.27 4.80 -18.36
N ILE A 261 17.05 5.76 -19.25
CA ILE A 261 17.47 5.63 -20.64
C ILE A 261 18.92 6.10 -20.77
N PRO A 262 19.86 5.25 -21.24
CA PRO A 262 21.26 5.63 -21.42
C PRO A 262 21.42 6.91 -22.22
N SER A 263 22.35 7.77 -21.80
CA SER A 263 22.60 9.07 -22.45
C SER A 263 22.99 8.94 -23.93
N TRP A 264 23.67 7.86 -24.31
CA TRP A 264 24.06 7.60 -25.69
C TRP A 264 22.84 7.29 -26.59
N ILE A 265 21.79 6.63 -26.07
CA ILE A 265 20.53 6.44 -26.80
C ILE A 265 19.86 7.79 -27.00
N ARG A 266 19.81 8.62 -25.96
CA ARG A 266 19.25 9.98 -26.04
C ARG A 266 20.01 10.88 -27.03
N LYS A 267 21.30 10.66 -27.17
CA LYS A 267 22.17 11.56 -27.99
C LYS A 267 22.42 11.03 -29.40
N TYR A 268 22.64 9.76 -29.59
CA TYR A 268 23.14 9.16 -30.83
C TYR A 268 22.29 8.03 -31.39
N GLY A 269 21.27 7.57 -30.63
CA GLY A 269 20.41 6.45 -31.05
C GLY A 269 19.59 6.85 -32.28
N GLY A 270 19.65 6.03 -33.32
CA GLY A 270 18.77 6.14 -34.49
C GLY A 270 17.32 5.70 -34.20
N LEU A 271 16.99 5.47 -32.95
CA LEU A 271 15.64 5.14 -32.46
C LEU A 271 14.80 6.42 -32.39
N ASP A 272 13.55 6.28 -32.77
CA ASP A 272 12.54 7.30 -32.51
C ASP A 272 12.45 7.56 -31.00
N ARG A 273 12.85 8.77 -30.58
CA ARG A 273 12.88 9.14 -29.16
C ARG A 273 11.50 9.20 -28.54
N SER A 274 10.48 9.44 -29.35
CA SER A 274 9.08 9.54 -28.87
C SER A 274 8.60 8.27 -28.19
N ILE A 275 9.24 7.12 -28.40
CA ILE A 275 8.92 5.86 -27.71
C ILE A 275 9.27 5.89 -26.21
N PHE A 276 10.10 6.84 -25.77
CA PHE A 276 10.45 7.04 -24.36
C PHE A 276 9.80 8.30 -23.76
N ASP A 277 9.04 9.07 -24.55
CA ASP A 277 8.36 10.28 -24.09
C ASP A 277 7.06 9.91 -23.37
N ILE A 278 7.21 9.08 -22.31
CA ILE A 278 6.12 8.59 -21.49
C ILE A 278 5.82 9.63 -20.44
N ASP A 279 4.65 10.23 -20.51
CA ASP A 279 4.19 11.32 -19.63
C ASP A 279 3.20 10.87 -18.53
N ALA A 280 2.62 9.68 -18.69
CA ALA A 280 1.63 9.12 -17.79
C ALA A 280 2.02 7.72 -17.27
N VAL A 281 1.40 7.31 -16.20
CA VAL A 281 1.55 5.94 -15.68
C VAL A 281 0.98 4.95 -16.69
N VAL A 282 1.72 3.88 -16.95
CA VAL A 282 1.20 2.72 -17.67
C VAL A 282 1.32 1.48 -16.79
N ARG A 283 0.28 0.66 -16.79
CA ARG A 283 0.28 -0.54 -15.98
C ARG A 283 -0.57 -1.66 -16.56
N THR A 284 -0.28 -2.89 -16.14
CA THR A 284 -1.22 -4.00 -16.24
C THR A 284 -2.14 -4.04 -15.02
N VAL A 285 -3.24 -4.76 -15.08
CA VAL A 285 -4.05 -5.04 -13.89
C VAL A 285 -3.30 -5.94 -12.90
N ASP A 286 -3.83 -6.04 -11.69
CA ASP A 286 -3.30 -6.91 -10.65
C ASP A 286 -3.33 -8.38 -11.11
N ARG A 287 -2.26 -9.09 -10.84
CA ARG A 287 -2.04 -10.48 -11.27
C ARG A 287 -1.62 -11.31 -10.08
N GLY A 288 -2.52 -12.09 -9.58
CA GLY A 288 -2.26 -13.16 -8.68
C GLY A 288 -1.17 -12.98 -7.63
N GLY A 289 -1.38 -12.09 -6.65
CA GLY A 289 -0.37 -11.81 -5.63
C GLY A 289 0.74 -10.84 -6.08
N ALA A 290 0.71 -10.34 -7.32
CA ALA A 290 1.53 -9.23 -7.79
C ALA A 290 0.66 -7.99 -8.00
N CYS A 291 1.22 -6.80 -7.80
CA CYS A 291 0.50 -5.52 -7.95
C CYS A 291 0.30 -5.10 -9.43
N GLY A 292 0.39 -6.01 -10.39
CA GLY A 292 0.58 -5.66 -11.80
C GLY A 292 1.95 -5.04 -12.06
N VAL A 293 2.39 -5.04 -13.30
CA VAL A 293 3.59 -4.31 -13.72
C VAL A 293 3.17 -2.87 -14.01
N HIS A 294 3.86 -1.90 -13.43
CA HIS A 294 3.57 -0.49 -13.68
C HIS A 294 4.85 0.30 -13.87
N LEU A 295 4.85 1.14 -14.88
CA LEU A 295 5.92 2.08 -15.22
C LEU A 295 5.43 3.48 -14.89
N VAL A 296 6.12 4.15 -13.96
CA VAL A 296 5.78 5.49 -13.49
C VAL A 296 6.89 6.44 -13.93
N PRO A 297 6.63 7.39 -14.84
CA PRO A 297 7.63 8.35 -15.25
C PRO A 297 7.93 9.37 -14.15
N TYR A 298 9.19 9.78 -14.02
CA TYR A 298 9.62 10.92 -13.21
C TYR A 298 9.84 12.16 -14.06
N ASP A 299 9.82 13.32 -13.42
CA ASP A 299 10.00 14.59 -14.12
C ASP A 299 11.44 14.80 -14.65
N ASN A 300 12.42 14.03 -14.18
CA ASN A 300 13.79 13.99 -14.69
C ASN A 300 13.98 13.08 -15.93
N GLY A 301 12.90 12.43 -16.38
CA GLY A 301 12.93 11.52 -17.52
C GLY A 301 13.38 10.08 -17.21
N ASP A 302 13.58 9.74 -15.94
CA ASP A 302 13.73 8.37 -15.48
C ASP A 302 12.37 7.78 -15.10
N PHE A 303 12.36 6.49 -14.75
CA PHE A 303 11.12 5.78 -14.45
C PHE A 303 11.27 4.94 -13.18
N TYR A 304 10.16 4.77 -12.49
CA TYR A 304 9.99 3.69 -11.53
C TYR A 304 9.27 2.53 -12.21
N LEU A 305 9.83 1.34 -12.10
CA LEU A 305 9.19 0.10 -12.52
C LEU A 305 8.81 -0.70 -11.27
N GLY A 306 7.56 -0.97 -11.10
CA GLY A 306 7.03 -1.66 -9.91
C GLY A 306 5.81 -2.54 -10.24
N ALA A 307 5.30 -3.19 -9.26
CA ALA A 307 5.96 -3.62 -8.05
C ALA A 307 5.63 -5.09 -7.81
N SER A 308 6.61 -5.80 -7.28
CA SER A 308 6.31 -7.13 -6.76
C SER A 308 5.43 -7.05 -5.52
N SER A 309 4.75 -8.13 -5.18
CA SER A 309 4.02 -8.28 -3.93
C SER A 309 4.28 -9.67 -3.35
N GLY A 310 4.51 -9.70 -2.05
CA GLY A 310 4.56 -10.91 -1.26
C GLY A 310 4.33 -10.53 0.19
N VAL A 311 3.59 -11.36 0.93
CA VAL A 311 3.32 -11.15 2.35
C VAL A 311 4.12 -12.17 3.13
N TRP A 312 4.86 -11.73 4.14
CA TRP A 312 5.73 -12.57 4.93
C TRP A 312 5.48 -12.33 6.41
N PHE A 313 5.80 -13.33 7.22
CA PHE A 313 5.74 -13.20 8.67
C PHE A 313 6.92 -12.37 9.20
N GLU A 314 8.06 -12.45 8.53
CA GLU A 314 9.30 -11.72 8.85
C GLU A 314 9.72 -10.81 7.69
N PRO A 315 10.53 -9.76 7.95
CA PRO A 315 11.00 -8.88 6.92
C PRO A 315 11.95 -9.58 5.94
N GLU A 316 11.72 -9.45 4.64
CA GLU A 316 12.65 -9.88 3.60
C GLU A 316 13.35 -8.64 3.01
N PRO A 317 14.59 -8.34 3.42
CA PRO A 317 15.26 -7.08 3.07
C PRO A 317 15.84 -7.08 1.65
N LYS A 318 15.83 -8.20 0.95
CA LYS A 318 16.38 -8.32 -0.41
C LYS A 318 15.30 -8.68 -1.43
N PRO A 319 15.36 -8.11 -2.63
CA PRO A 319 14.46 -8.50 -3.71
C PRO A 319 14.74 -9.94 -4.16
N ARG A 320 13.70 -10.72 -4.35
CA ARG A 320 13.83 -12.10 -4.87
C ARG A 320 13.99 -12.09 -6.39
N VAL A 321 14.71 -13.07 -6.92
CA VAL A 321 14.96 -13.19 -8.37
C VAL A 321 13.67 -13.20 -9.18
N HIS A 322 12.66 -13.97 -8.74
CA HIS A 322 11.37 -14.03 -9.45
C HIS A 322 10.69 -12.65 -9.53
N ALA A 323 10.78 -11.84 -8.46
CA ALA A 323 10.18 -10.50 -8.43
C ALA A 323 10.83 -9.57 -9.47
N LEU A 324 12.16 -9.60 -9.56
CA LEU A 324 12.90 -8.81 -10.56
C LEU A 324 12.61 -9.31 -11.98
N HIS A 325 12.58 -10.62 -12.17
CA HIS A 325 12.28 -11.23 -13.47
C HIS A 325 10.91 -10.81 -14.01
N VAL A 326 9.86 -10.87 -13.17
CA VAL A 326 8.51 -10.45 -13.58
C VAL A 326 8.46 -8.97 -13.97
N LEU A 327 9.14 -8.10 -13.22
CA LEU A 327 9.14 -6.66 -13.52
C LEU A 327 9.84 -6.37 -14.85
N ILE A 328 11.05 -6.91 -15.05
CA ILE A 328 11.83 -6.68 -16.27
C ILE A 328 11.10 -7.29 -17.49
N ARG A 329 10.61 -8.51 -17.35
CA ARG A 329 9.87 -9.18 -18.40
C ARG A 329 8.61 -8.40 -18.78
N GLY A 330 7.80 -7.99 -17.79
CA GLY A 330 6.58 -7.23 -18.04
C GLY A 330 6.85 -5.86 -18.68
N LEU A 331 7.93 -5.19 -18.30
CA LEU A 331 8.34 -3.93 -18.95
C LEU A 331 8.58 -4.12 -20.46
N VAL A 332 9.37 -5.13 -20.83
CA VAL A 332 9.79 -5.36 -22.21
C VAL A 332 8.69 -6.03 -23.03
N GLU A 333 8.09 -7.08 -22.50
CA GLU A 333 7.15 -7.94 -23.24
C GLU A 333 5.72 -7.37 -23.28
N GLU A 334 5.34 -6.50 -22.33
CA GLU A 334 3.96 -6.08 -22.19
C GLU A 334 3.74 -4.57 -22.29
N ILE A 335 4.78 -3.77 -22.04
CA ILE A 335 4.67 -2.30 -22.09
C ILE A 335 5.43 -1.74 -23.29
N ASN A 336 6.77 -1.91 -23.33
CA ASN A 336 7.56 -1.34 -24.43
C ASN A 336 8.90 -2.08 -24.57
N SER A 337 9.08 -2.77 -25.68
CA SER A 337 10.26 -3.58 -25.98
C SER A 337 11.56 -2.79 -26.09
N ALA A 338 11.51 -1.49 -26.38
CA ALA A 338 12.71 -0.63 -26.45
C ALA A 338 13.41 -0.48 -25.10
N PHE A 339 12.71 -0.70 -23.98
CA PHE A 339 13.33 -0.71 -22.64
C PHE A 339 14.32 -1.86 -22.41
N PHE A 340 14.42 -2.82 -23.34
CA PHE A 340 15.50 -3.79 -23.31
C PHE A 340 16.89 -3.14 -23.29
N LEU A 341 17.01 -1.91 -23.81
CA LEU A 341 18.25 -1.13 -23.83
C LEU A 341 18.42 -0.20 -22.62
N ALA A 342 17.47 -0.18 -21.69
CA ALA A 342 17.50 0.70 -20.53
C ALA A 342 18.48 0.20 -19.45
N ASN A 343 18.98 1.13 -18.64
CA ASN A 343 19.69 0.80 -17.40
C ASN A 343 18.72 0.53 -16.28
N VAL A 344 19.10 -0.37 -15.36
CA VAL A 344 18.31 -0.72 -14.18
C VAL A 344 19.12 -0.55 -12.91
N GLY A 345 18.50 0.11 -11.92
CA GLY A 345 18.96 0.17 -10.54
C GLY A 345 17.96 -0.57 -9.63
N THR A 346 18.45 -1.29 -8.63
CA THR A 346 17.60 -1.94 -7.66
C THR A 346 17.22 -0.98 -6.52
N ARG A 347 15.95 -0.97 -6.14
CA ARG A 347 15.49 -0.38 -4.87
C ARG A 347 15.40 -1.45 -3.81
N GLY A 348 15.78 -1.11 -2.59
CA GLY A 348 15.45 -1.93 -1.44
C GLY A 348 13.93 -2.11 -1.31
N PRO A 349 13.45 -3.26 -0.81
CA PRO A 349 12.01 -3.47 -0.63
C PRO A 349 11.45 -2.47 0.37
N GLY A 350 10.23 -1.99 0.08
CA GLY A 350 9.40 -1.29 1.04
C GLY A 350 8.45 -2.27 1.71
N PHE A 351 8.31 -2.13 3.01
CA PHE A 351 7.47 -3.02 3.81
C PHE A 351 6.07 -2.43 3.98
N ARG A 352 5.12 -2.95 3.22
CA ARG A 352 3.70 -2.57 3.33
C ARG A 352 3.11 -3.20 4.58
N PRO A 353 2.36 -2.45 5.41
CA PRO A 353 1.67 -3.03 6.56
C PRO A 353 0.45 -3.82 6.08
N VAL A 354 0.51 -5.13 6.22
CA VAL A 354 -0.59 -6.04 5.87
C VAL A 354 -1.14 -6.63 7.16
N SER A 355 -2.37 -6.28 7.53
CA SER A 355 -3.05 -6.95 8.64
C SER A 355 -3.41 -8.38 8.27
N MET A 356 -3.59 -9.25 9.26
CA MET A 356 -3.90 -10.67 9.06
C MET A 356 -5.19 -10.91 8.26
N ASP A 357 -6.08 -9.92 8.20
CA ASP A 357 -7.29 -9.92 7.38
C ASP A 357 -7.15 -9.05 6.12
N THR A 358 -5.99 -8.42 5.90
CA THR A 358 -5.68 -7.47 4.80
C THR A 358 -6.46 -6.16 4.78
N PHE A 359 -7.29 -5.89 5.78
CA PHE A 359 -8.05 -4.64 5.92
C PHE A 359 -7.33 -3.64 6.84
N PRO A 360 -7.54 -2.33 6.64
CA PRO A 360 -6.83 -1.31 7.41
C PRO A 360 -7.20 -1.31 8.90
N LEU A 361 -6.30 -0.77 9.71
CA LEU A 361 -6.47 -0.55 11.15
C LEU A 361 -6.56 0.97 11.38
N LEU A 362 -7.76 1.50 11.64
CA LEU A 362 -8.04 2.92 11.65
C LEU A 362 -8.82 3.37 12.88
N GLY A 363 -8.40 4.52 13.47
CA GLY A 363 -9.08 5.11 14.61
C GLY A 363 -8.58 4.59 15.95
N GLN A 364 -9.39 4.74 17.00
CA GLN A 364 -9.02 4.37 18.37
C GLN A 364 -9.23 2.87 18.64
N ALA A 365 -8.26 2.24 19.31
CA ALA A 365 -8.43 0.92 19.88
C ALA A 365 -9.40 0.95 21.10
N HIS A 366 -9.82 -0.22 21.60
CA HIS A 366 -10.59 -0.26 22.86
C HIS A 366 -9.81 0.35 24.04
N MET A 367 -8.50 0.36 23.96
CA MET A 367 -7.63 1.05 24.91
C MET A 367 -7.64 2.56 24.63
N PRO A 368 -8.22 3.39 25.50
CA PRO A 368 -8.36 4.83 25.26
C PRO A 368 -7.02 5.52 25.07
N GLY A 369 -6.93 6.37 24.05
CA GLY A 369 -5.74 7.12 23.68
C GLY A 369 -4.67 6.31 22.95
N ILE A 370 -4.97 5.10 22.52
CA ILE A 370 -4.16 4.35 21.54
C ILE A 370 -4.89 4.37 20.20
N TRP A 371 -4.24 4.94 19.22
CA TRP A 371 -4.78 5.20 17.88
C TRP A 371 -3.98 4.48 16.82
N PHE A 372 -4.62 4.13 15.73
CA PHE A 372 -4.01 3.49 14.58
C PHE A 372 -4.30 4.25 13.29
N ALA A 373 -3.27 4.46 12.51
CA ALA A 373 -3.31 4.84 11.10
C ALA A 373 -2.41 3.84 10.36
N ASN A 374 -2.88 2.61 10.19
CA ASN A 374 -2.03 1.48 9.82
C ASN A 374 -2.76 0.41 9.02
N GLY A 375 -2.08 -0.69 8.66
CA GLY A 375 -2.70 -1.87 8.03
C GLY A 375 -3.24 -1.64 6.62
N THR A 376 -2.90 -0.55 5.98
CA THR A 376 -3.47 -0.12 4.70
C THR A 376 -2.96 -0.88 3.48
N LYS A 377 -2.08 -1.86 3.65
CA LYS A 377 -1.50 -2.67 2.58
C LYS A 377 -0.88 -1.78 1.48
N ARG A 378 -1.54 -1.63 0.32
CA ARG A 378 -1.06 -0.85 -0.83
C ARG A 378 -1.61 0.58 -0.87
N ASP A 379 -2.71 0.84 -0.20
CA ASP A 379 -3.50 2.06 -0.37
C ASP A 379 -3.07 3.22 0.55
N GLY A 380 -2.07 2.99 1.43
CA GLY A 380 -1.71 3.93 2.50
C GLY A 380 -1.33 5.32 2.01
N PHE A 381 -0.64 5.44 0.89
CA PHE A 381 -0.29 6.73 0.30
C PHE A 381 -1.55 7.41 -0.28
N THR A 382 -2.30 6.73 -1.13
CA THR A 382 -3.54 7.24 -1.71
C THR A 382 -4.53 7.68 -0.65
N CYS A 383 -4.78 6.83 0.37
CA CYS A 383 -5.76 7.09 1.43
C CYS A 383 -5.33 8.13 2.46
N SER A 384 -4.04 8.54 2.49
CA SER A 384 -3.50 9.36 3.58
C SER A 384 -4.24 10.68 3.77
N THR A 385 -4.64 11.37 2.71
CA THR A 385 -5.35 12.64 2.78
C THR A 385 -6.70 12.53 3.51
N TYR A 386 -7.43 11.45 3.31
CA TYR A 386 -8.73 11.24 3.94
C TYR A 386 -8.60 10.62 5.34
N ILE A 387 -7.84 9.53 5.48
CA ILE A 387 -7.65 8.83 6.75
C ILE A 387 -7.07 9.77 7.81
N CYS A 388 -6.02 10.51 7.48
CA CYS A 388 -5.37 11.42 8.43
C CYS A 388 -6.30 12.55 8.88
N ARG A 389 -7.11 13.09 7.97
CA ARG A 389 -8.11 14.11 8.29
C ARG A 389 -9.15 13.59 9.28
N GLU A 390 -9.69 12.41 9.03
CA GLU A 390 -10.76 11.84 9.85
C GLU A 390 -10.23 11.37 11.23
N ILE A 391 -9.04 10.77 11.31
CA ILE A 391 -8.43 10.39 12.60
C ILE A 391 -8.06 11.64 13.43
N ALA A 392 -7.53 12.68 12.79
CA ALA A 392 -7.25 13.93 13.49
C ALA A 392 -8.53 14.53 14.11
N LYS A 393 -9.63 14.50 13.36
CA LYS A 393 -10.94 14.94 13.83
C LYS A 393 -11.42 14.14 15.05
N GLU A 394 -11.26 12.83 15.04
CA GLU A 394 -11.60 11.96 16.20
C GLU A 394 -10.72 12.27 17.42
N ILE A 395 -9.41 12.41 17.27
CA ILE A 395 -8.48 12.74 18.35
C ILE A 395 -8.88 14.08 19.01
N LEU A 396 -9.41 15.01 18.23
CA LEU A 396 -9.90 16.32 18.70
C LEU A 396 -11.34 16.27 19.27
N GLY A 397 -11.95 15.09 19.38
CA GLY A 397 -13.28 14.90 19.95
C GLY A 397 -14.44 15.11 18.99
N GLY A 398 -14.16 15.21 17.67
CA GLY A 398 -15.17 15.25 16.62
C GLY A 398 -15.59 13.87 16.15
N GLU A 399 -16.68 13.81 15.38
CA GLU A 399 -17.14 12.58 14.74
C GLU A 399 -16.39 12.32 13.43
N SER A 400 -15.93 11.09 13.25
CA SER A 400 -15.25 10.62 12.04
C SER A 400 -16.23 9.86 11.11
N SER A 401 -15.95 9.96 9.81
CA SER A 401 -16.67 9.21 8.78
C SER A 401 -15.93 7.93 8.34
N LEU A 402 -14.94 7.48 9.11
CA LEU A 402 -14.26 6.23 8.85
C LEU A 402 -15.18 5.03 9.12
N PRO A 403 -15.11 3.98 8.28
CA PRO A 403 -15.90 2.77 8.54
C PRO A 403 -15.51 2.13 9.88
N LYS A 404 -16.47 1.95 10.76
CA LYS A 404 -16.28 1.34 12.07
C LYS A 404 -15.79 -0.11 12.00
N ARG A 405 -16.02 -0.77 10.87
CA ARG A 405 -15.50 -2.11 10.58
C ARG A 405 -13.97 -2.17 10.64
N PHE A 406 -13.28 -1.06 10.36
CA PHE A 406 -11.82 -0.98 10.33
C PHE A 406 -11.19 -0.51 11.64
N THR A 407 -11.96 -0.48 12.73
CA THR A 407 -11.39 -0.21 14.06
C THR A 407 -10.28 -1.22 14.38
N PRO A 408 -9.23 -0.81 15.11
CA PRO A 408 -8.10 -1.70 15.40
C PRO A 408 -8.47 -2.92 16.24
N SER A 409 -9.29 -2.72 17.27
CA SER A 409 -9.78 -3.81 18.13
C SER A 409 -11.02 -4.45 17.52
N ARG A 410 -10.82 -5.53 16.77
CA ARG A 410 -11.90 -6.23 16.04
C ARG A 410 -11.58 -7.71 15.82
N LYS A 411 -12.58 -8.50 15.51
CA LYS A 411 -12.40 -9.80 14.88
C LYS A 411 -11.88 -9.65 13.46
N LEU A 412 -11.24 -10.69 12.94
CA LEU A 412 -10.79 -10.70 11.54
C LEU A 412 -11.99 -10.54 10.60
N ILE A 413 -11.83 -9.69 9.61
CA ILE A 413 -12.79 -9.50 8.54
C ILE A 413 -12.54 -10.58 7.49
N SER A 414 -13.59 -11.33 7.13
CA SER A 414 -13.51 -12.27 6.02
C SER A 414 -13.29 -11.52 4.71
N TYR A 415 -12.33 -11.96 3.90
CA TYR A 415 -12.10 -11.38 2.57
C TYR A 415 -13.32 -11.58 1.67
N LYS A 416 -13.81 -12.81 1.62
CA LYS A 416 -15.03 -13.26 0.90
C LYS A 416 -15.57 -14.51 1.62
N THR A 417 -16.54 -15.19 1.04
CA THR A 417 -16.87 -16.55 1.47
C THR A 417 -15.70 -17.49 1.23
N ARG A 418 -15.63 -18.61 1.95
CA ARG A 418 -14.57 -19.64 1.78
C ARG A 418 -14.40 -20.02 0.31
N ASP A 419 -15.50 -20.42 -0.35
CA ASP A 419 -15.43 -20.92 -1.73
C ASP A 419 -14.96 -19.84 -2.71
N ALA A 420 -15.47 -18.62 -2.57
CA ALA A 420 -15.04 -17.50 -3.40
C ALA A 420 -13.56 -17.12 -3.17
N ALA A 421 -13.07 -17.23 -1.93
CA ALA A 421 -11.66 -16.99 -1.62
C ALA A 421 -10.75 -18.08 -2.20
N ILE A 422 -11.19 -19.33 -2.19
CA ILE A 422 -10.48 -20.44 -2.83
C ILE A 422 -10.43 -20.27 -4.34
N ASP A 423 -11.54 -19.87 -4.96
CA ASP A 423 -11.60 -19.59 -6.41
C ASP A 423 -10.65 -18.44 -6.79
N ASP A 424 -10.65 -17.36 -6.02
CA ASP A 424 -9.74 -16.24 -6.23
C ASP A 424 -8.28 -16.66 -6.08
N PHE A 425 -7.95 -17.47 -5.05
CA PHE A 425 -6.60 -17.99 -4.87
C PHE A 425 -6.15 -18.79 -6.09
N VAL A 426 -6.97 -19.74 -6.55
CA VAL A 426 -6.63 -20.58 -7.71
C VAL A 426 -6.43 -19.74 -8.97
N ALA A 427 -7.31 -18.76 -9.20
CA ALA A 427 -7.20 -17.87 -10.35
C ALA A 427 -5.92 -17.02 -10.28
N ALA A 428 -5.62 -16.50 -9.10
CA ALA A 428 -4.48 -15.67 -8.82
C ALA A 428 -3.15 -16.43 -8.93
N ASP A 429 -3.04 -17.62 -8.33
CA ASP A 429 -1.81 -18.42 -8.31
C ASP A 429 -1.48 -18.94 -9.72
N VAL A 430 -2.46 -19.48 -10.44
CA VAL A 430 -2.29 -19.90 -11.84
C VAL A 430 -1.97 -18.71 -12.75
N GLY A 431 -2.63 -17.57 -12.56
CA GLY A 431 -2.34 -16.34 -13.30
C GLY A 431 -0.90 -15.87 -13.09
N GLY A 432 -0.41 -15.92 -11.84
CA GLY A 432 0.97 -15.62 -11.50
C GLY A 432 1.97 -16.57 -12.19
N GLU A 433 1.71 -17.86 -12.18
CA GLU A 433 2.57 -18.86 -12.86
C GLU A 433 2.64 -18.64 -14.38
N VAL A 434 1.50 -18.36 -15.02
CA VAL A 434 1.46 -18.02 -16.46
C VAL A 434 2.26 -16.75 -16.74
N GLN A 435 2.16 -15.75 -15.90
CA GLN A 435 2.96 -14.53 -15.98
C GLN A 435 4.47 -14.82 -15.88
N HIS A 436 4.87 -15.81 -15.09
CA HIS A 436 6.25 -16.30 -14.99
C HIS A 436 6.69 -17.17 -16.16
N GLY A 437 5.82 -17.39 -17.15
CA GLY A 437 6.11 -18.15 -18.36
C GLY A 437 5.71 -19.61 -18.32
N LEU A 438 4.89 -20.02 -17.32
CA LEU A 438 4.31 -21.35 -17.35
C LEU A 438 3.39 -21.49 -18.57
N TYR A 439 3.67 -22.48 -19.38
CA TYR A 439 2.78 -22.90 -20.47
C TYR A 439 2.08 -24.19 -20.07
N LEU A 440 0.77 -24.15 -20.01
CA LEU A 440 -0.06 -25.32 -19.76
C LEU A 440 -0.78 -25.73 -21.05
N PRO A 441 -0.56 -26.94 -21.56
CA PRO A 441 -1.38 -27.45 -22.65
C PRO A 441 -2.85 -27.58 -22.18
N PRO A 442 -3.83 -27.46 -23.08
CA PRO A 442 -5.25 -27.42 -22.72
C PRO A 442 -5.71 -28.53 -21.78
N TYR A 443 -5.22 -29.75 -21.98
CA TYR A 443 -5.58 -30.89 -21.12
C TYR A 443 -5.01 -30.85 -19.70
N ALA A 444 -3.98 -30.04 -19.45
CA ALA A 444 -3.34 -29.92 -18.15
C ALA A 444 -3.91 -28.76 -17.30
N VAL A 445 -4.68 -27.85 -17.90
CA VAL A 445 -5.17 -26.64 -17.20
C VAL A 445 -6.08 -27.00 -16.02
N GLU A 446 -7.11 -27.81 -16.23
CA GLU A 446 -8.05 -28.18 -15.17
C GLU A 446 -7.42 -29.08 -14.10
N PRO A 447 -6.62 -30.12 -14.42
CA PRO A 447 -5.87 -30.85 -13.39
C PRO A 447 -4.95 -29.97 -12.55
N HIS A 448 -4.27 -28.98 -13.15
CA HIS A 448 -3.41 -28.03 -12.44
C HIS A 448 -4.23 -27.15 -11.48
N ARG A 449 -5.34 -26.57 -11.95
CA ARG A 449 -6.26 -25.80 -11.12
C ARG A 449 -6.82 -26.62 -9.96
N ALA A 450 -7.22 -27.88 -10.21
CA ALA A 450 -7.71 -28.78 -9.17
C ALA A 450 -6.65 -29.07 -8.10
N ALA A 451 -5.40 -29.26 -8.49
CA ALA A 451 -4.30 -29.45 -7.55
C ALA A 451 -4.06 -28.22 -6.65
N LYS A 452 -4.15 -27.01 -7.23
CA LYS A 452 -4.07 -25.74 -6.45
C LYS A 452 -5.24 -25.61 -5.48
N ARG A 453 -6.46 -25.92 -5.92
CA ARG A 453 -7.66 -25.93 -5.08
C ARG A 453 -7.49 -26.89 -3.90
N ALA A 454 -7.12 -28.14 -4.16
CA ALA A 454 -6.93 -29.14 -3.12
C ALA A 454 -5.86 -28.73 -2.09
N LYS A 455 -4.82 -27.99 -2.51
CA LYS A 455 -3.81 -27.46 -1.59
C LYS A 455 -4.44 -26.49 -0.59
N VAL A 456 -5.25 -25.55 -1.04
CA VAL A 456 -5.88 -24.54 -0.16
C VAL A 456 -6.98 -25.16 0.71
N GLU A 457 -7.81 -26.03 0.14
CA GLU A 457 -8.84 -26.76 0.89
C GLU A 457 -8.24 -27.53 2.08
N ARG A 458 -7.07 -28.17 1.88
CA ARG A 458 -6.33 -28.83 2.95
C ARG A 458 -5.93 -27.86 4.08
N ILE A 459 -5.56 -26.61 3.75
CA ILE A 459 -5.24 -25.60 4.78
C ILE A 459 -6.48 -25.31 5.62
N TYR A 460 -7.64 -25.13 4.98
CA TYR A 460 -8.91 -24.92 5.70
C TYR A 460 -9.25 -26.10 6.64
N GLU A 461 -9.12 -27.33 6.15
CA GLU A 461 -9.36 -28.53 6.92
C GLU A 461 -8.38 -28.67 8.10
N MET A 462 -7.10 -28.48 7.84
CA MET A 462 -6.04 -28.55 8.86
C MET A 462 -6.25 -27.54 10.00
N ARG A 463 -6.83 -26.38 9.68
CA ARG A 463 -7.08 -25.30 10.66
C ARG A 463 -8.50 -25.29 11.24
N GLY A 464 -9.38 -26.18 10.78
CA GLY A 464 -10.78 -26.20 11.20
C GLY A 464 -11.57 -24.96 10.80
N ILE A 465 -11.13 -24.23 9.75
CA ILE A 465 -11.74 -22.96 9.35
C ILE A 465 -13.02 -23.22 8.55
N GLY A 466 -14.14 -22.66 9.05
CA GLY A 466 -15.45 -22.75 8.40
C GLY A 466 -15.62 -21.82 7.19
N ASN A 467 -16.71 -21.06 7.17
CA ASN A 467 -16.98 -20.13 6.07
C ASN A 467 -16.30 -18.75 6.29
N PHE A 468 -14.97 -18.79 6.41
CA PHE A 468 -14.13 -17.58 6.44
C PHE A 468 -13.23 -17.56 5.23
N GLY A 469 -13.22 -16.47 4.47
CA GLY A 469 -12.39 -16.32 3.27
C GLY A 469 -11.00 -15.82 3.60
N ILE A 470 -10.00 -16.68 3.49
CA ILE A 470 -8.58 -16.31 3.59
C ILE A 470 -8.20 -15.53 2.31
N HIS A 471 -7.60 -14.35 2.48
CA HIS A 471 -7.13 -13.58 1.33
C HIS A 471 -6.08 -14.38 0.52
N PRO A 472 -6.13 -14.36 -0.82
CA PRO A 472 -5.23 -15.15 -1.70
C PRO A 472 -3.72 -15.01 -1.43
N GLU A 473 -3.28 -13.92 -0.85
CA GLU A 473 -1.87 -13.72 -0.49
C GLU A 473 -1.45 -14.37 0.84
N LEU A 474 -2.37 -14.96 1.62
CA LEU A 474 -2.10 -15.41 2.99
C LEU A 474 -2.11 -16.93 3.24
N PRO A 475 -2.47 -17.84 2.31
CA PRO A 475 -2.59 -19.27 2.64
C PRO A 475 -1.33 -19.86 3.28
N HIS A 476 -0.13 -19.43 2.85
CA HIS A 476 1.13 -19.89 3.40
C HIS A 476 1.37 -19.49 4.87
N ILE A 477 0.76 -18.39 5.35
CA ILE A 477 0.79 -18.00 6.76
C ILE A 477 -0.06 -18.97 7.59
N TYR A 478 -1.23 -19.36 7.04
CA TYR A 478 -2.09 -20.35 7.67
C TYR A 478 -1.54 -21.78 7.58
N GLU A 479 -0.76 -22.11 6.56
CA GLU A 479 -0.13 -23.43 6.38
C GLU A 479 0.97 -23.68 7.42
N ASN A 480 1.71 -22.66 7.85
CA ASN A 480 2.81 -22.77 8.79
C ASN A 480 2.30 -22.74 10.25
N ASP A 481 2.64 -23.77 11.04
CA ASP A 481 2.16 -23.90 12.43
C ASP A 481 2.66 -22.80 13.36
N GLU A 482 3.92 -22.39 13.21
CA GLU A 482 4.52 -21.34 14.03
C GLU A 482 3.88 -19.99 13.73
N PHE A 483 3.73 -19.65 12.44
CA PHE A 483 3.11 -18.40 12.03
C PHE A 483 1.64 -18.33 12.42
N TYR A 484 0.90 -19.42 12.22
CA TYR A 484 -0.50 -19.51 12.61
C TYR A 484 -0.66 -19.35 14.12
N ALA A 485 0.19 -20.02 14.92
CA ALA A 485 0.16 -19.90 16.36
C ALA A 485 0.48 -18.47 16.87
N ALA A 486 1.35 -17.75 16.15
CA ALA A 486 1.68 -16.37 16.49
C ALA A 486 0.58 -15.37 16.10
N CYS A 487 -0.31 -15.73 15.18
CA CYS A 487 -1.47 -14.93 14.78
C CYS A 487 -2.67 -15.28 15.67
N GLN A 488 -2.74 -14.69 16.86
CA GLN A 488 -3.74 -15.06 17.88
C GLN A 488 -5.19 -14.99 17.39
N HIS A 489 -5.51 -14.02 16.50
CA HIS A 489 -6.83 -13.89 15.90
C HIS A 489 -7.22 -15.07 14.99
N ALA A 490 -6.26 -15.84 14.51
CA ALA A 490 -6.55 -17.01 13.69
C ALA A 490 -7.28 -18.12 14.47
N ARG A 491 -7.16 -18.14 15.81
CA ARG A 491 -7.85 -19.11 16.67
C ARG A 491 -9.31 -18.76 16.96
N GLU A 492 -9.73 -17.52 16.69
CA GLU A 492 -11.11 -17.07 16.93
C GLU A 492 -12.02 -17.25 15.70
N LEU A 493 -11.53 -17.95 14.68
CA LEU A 493 -12.27 -18.25 13.45
C LEU A 493 -13.12 -19.54 13.58
N GLU A 494 -13.03 -20.24 14.71
CA GLU A 494 -13.80 -21.45 15.01
C GLU A 494 -15.25 -21.16 15.40
#